data_8c33d2eb5f963159049c39091131f4b8
#
_entry.id   8c33d2eb5f963159049c39091131f4b8
#
_cell.length_a   1.000
_cell.length_b   1.000
_cell.length_c   1.000
_cell.angle_alpha   90.00
_cell.angle_beta   90.00
_cell.angle_gamma   90.00
#
_symmetry.space_group_name_H-M   'P 1'
#
loop_
_entity.id
_entity.type
_entity.pdbx_description
1 polymer ?
#
loop_
_entity_poly.entity_id
_entity_poly.type
_entity_poly.pdbx_seq_one_letter_code
_entity_poly.pdbx_strand_id
1 'polypeptide(L)'
;MKNFSRPICTVFIAAAAFVFTTPARAADAPLSPAIPANRSDVSFQHELQRAIDRGLEWLQKNQNSAGYWSTADYPAVTALALTAWCGNPARANGAAQPEWVANGYAFLLKNAQPDGGIYAKGLLNYNTSLAMMALVSANRAEYEPVLRRARAFTVKMQGDFDAKTAAENPFAGGVGYGDKNKNSDLSNTLVALEALYHTRHLVKDTAAADAKDLNWSAAIHFLQQCQNLPGYNKQPWASDDPQNKGGFVYDPASSKAPDVKLPSGKVALRSYGSMSYAGLLSYIYADVKQTDPRVKAVLEWLRGNFSLEENPGMGAQGLYYYYELMTKALTAANVDKLELADGRKIDWRRDVAMKLLNLQQKDGSWLNDNARWWEKDPALVTAYAVITLSMIHRGI
;
A
#
# COMPACT_ATOMS: atom_id res chain seq x y z
N MET A 1 -4.16 -73.92 -26.66
CA MET A 1 -4.31 -74.32 -25.23
C MET A 1 -3.54 -73.42 -24.33
N LYS A 2 -4.16 -73.03 -23.28
CA LYS A 2 -3.78 -72.21 -22.15
C LYS A 2 -4.07 -70.69 -22.28
N ASN A 3 -5.32 -70.39 -21.85
CA ASN A 3 -5.79 -69.08 -21.45
C ASN A 3 -4.94 -68.54 -20.29
N PHE A 4 -4.56 -67.26 -20.39
CA PHE A 4 -4.17 -66.47 -19.21
C PHE A 4 -5.01 -65.21 -19.19
N SER A 5 -6.01 -65.22 -18.33
CA SER A 5 -6.83 -64.09 -17.95
C SER A 5 -5.97 -63.13 -17.11
N ARG A 6 -5.89 -61.89 -17.49
CA ARG A 6 -5.35 -60.82 -16.65
C ARG A 6 -6.51 -60.11 -15.93
N PRO A 7 -6.42 -59.86 -14.63
CA PRO A 7 -7.45 -59.12 -13.93
C PRO A 7 -7.37 -57.62 -14.26
N ILE A 8 -8.52 -57.04 -14.56
CA ILE A 8 -8.73 -55.64 -14.72
C ILE A 8 -8.67 -55.01 -13.34
N CYS A 9 -7.62 -54.23 -13.08
CA CYS A 9 -7.52 -53.42 -11.87
C CYS A 9 -8.34 -52.13 -12.12
N THR A 10 -9.54 -52.09 -11.57
CA THR A 10 -10.37 -50.88 -11.56
C THR A 10 -9.81 -49.90 -10.53
N VAL A 11 -9.12 -48.90 -11.02
CA VAL A 11 -8.68 -47.78 -10.17
C VAL A 11 -9.90 -46.88 -9.93
N PHE A 12 -10.43 -46.91 -8.72
CA PHE A 12 -11.39 -45.90 -8.26
C PHE A 12 -10.65 -44.59 -8.08
N ILE A 13 -10.85 -43.65 -8.99
CA ILE A 13 -10.48 -42.24 -8.79
C ILE A 13 -11.55 -41.66 -7.85
N ALA A 14 -11.23 -41.56 -6.58
CA ALA A 14 -12.02 -40.77 -5.64
C ALA A 14 -11.80 -39.29 -5.99
N ALA A 15 -12.77 -38.68 -6.67
CA ALA A 15 -12.86 -37.24 -6.81
C ALA A 15 -13.16 -36.66 -5.44
N ALA A 16 -12.12 -36.15 -4.74
CA ALA A 16 -12.29 -35.36 -3.58
C ALA A 16 -12.83 -33.98 -4.00
N ALA A 17 -14.16 -33.87 -4.00
CA ALA A 17 -14.80 -32.57 -4.04
C ALA A 17 -14.44 -31.82 -2.76
N PHE A 18 -13.50 -30.85 -2.85
CA PHE A 18 -13.33 -29.86 -1.82
C PHE A 18 -14.56 -28.96 -1.85
N VAL A 19 -15.56 -29.35 -1.07
CA VAL A 19 -16.64 -28.47 -0.67
C VAL A 19 -15.99 -27.45 0.25
N PHE A 20 -15.88 -26.19 -0.20
CA PHE A 20 -15.66 -25.06 0.68
C PHE A 20 -16.90 -24.98 1.58
N THR A 21 -16.87 -25.67 2.69
CA THR A 21 -17.76 -25.39 3.80
C THR A 21 -17.35 -24.05 4.37
N THR A 22 -18.07 -22.99 3.98
CA THR A 22 -18.20 -21.83 4.86
C THR A 22 -18.52 -22.40 6.25
N PRO A 23 -17.82 -21.99 7.33
CA PRO A 23 -18.21 -22.45 8.64
C PRO A 23 -19.69 -22.06 8.84
N ALA A 24 -20.56 -23.04 8.88
CA ALA A 24 -21.94 -22.85 9.27
C ALA A 24 -21.88 -22.16 10.64
N ARG A 25 -22.33 -20.92 10.70
CA ARG A 25 -22.54 -20.18 11.92
C ARG A 25 -23.43 -21.07 12.79
N ALA A 26 -22.88 -21.61 13.86
CA ALA A 26 -23.61 -22.42 14.80
C ALA A 26 -24.82 -21.62 15.27
N ALA A 27 -26.01 -22.01 14.84
CA ALA A 27 -27.26 -21.29 15.09
C ALA A 27 -27.76 -21.45 16.54
N ASP A 28 -27.08 -22.25 17.37
CA ASP A 28 -27.53 -22.60 18.72
C ASP A 28 -26.48 -22.47 19.84
N ALA A 29 -25.44 -21.66 19.65
CA ALA A 29 -24.64 -21.21 20.78
C ALA A 29 -25.46 -20.16 21.54
N PRO A 30 -25.69 -20.32 22.88
CA PRO A 30 -26.33 -19.28 23.65
C PRO A 30 -25.57 -17.98 23.43
N LEU A 31 -26.26 -16.92 22.99
CA LEU A 31 -25.69 -15.59 22.82
C LEU A 31 -25.05 -15.23 24.15
N SER A 32 -23.74 -15.31 24.26
CA SER A 32 -23.01 -14.63 25.33
C SER A 32 -23.55 -13.20 25.34
N PRO A 33 -23.94 -12.66 26.51
CA PRO A 33 -24.44 -11.29 26.57
C PRO A 33 -23.39 -10.43 25.87
N ALA A 34 -23.79 -9.77 24.76
CA ALA A 34 -22.90 -8.86 24.02
C ALA A 34 -22.38 -7.89 25.08
N ILE A 35 -21.04 -7.86 25.25
CA ILE A 35 -20.41 -6.83 26.08
C ILE A 35 -20.92 -5.52 25.46
N PRO A 36 -21.64 -4.67 26.22
CA PRO A 36 -22.17 -3.45 25.65
C PRO A 36 -20.99 -2.68 25.08
N ALA A 37 -21.04 -2.45 23.77
CA ALA A 37 -20.03 -1.61 23.11
C ALA A 37 -19.90 -0.34 23.94
N ASN A 38 -18.68 0.00 24.33
CA ASN A 38 -18.46 1.19 25.12
C ASN A 38 -19.07 2.38 24.33
N ARG A 39 -20.00 3.12 24.96
CA ARG A 39 -20.70 4.25 24.30
C ARG A 39 -19.73 5.24 23.66
N SER A 40 -18.53 5.39 24.24
CA SER A 40 -17.47 6.24 23.68
C SER A 40 -16.94 5.73 22.33
N ASP A 41 -16.88 4.42 22.14
CA ASP A 41 -16.38 3.83 20.89
C ASP A 41 -17.43 3.92 19.78
N VAL A 42 -18.71 3.71 20.11
CA VAL A 42 -19.82 3.91 19.14
C VAL A 42 -19.92 5.37 18.71
N SER A 43 -19.81 6.32 19.63
CA SER A 43 -19.80 7.75 19.30
C SER A 43 -18.63 8.10 18.40
N PHE A 44 -17.46 7.56 18.69
CA PHE A 44 -16.25 7.79 17.91
C PHE A 44 -16.36 7.19 16.50
N GLN A 45 -16.89 5.98 16.36
CA GLN A 45 -17.17 5.39 15.04
C GLN A 45 -18.12 6.26 14.22
N HIS A 46 -19.17 6.82 14.83
CA HIS A 46 -20.08 7.74 14.15
C HIS A 46 -19.40 9.05 13.74
N GLU A 47 -18.46 9.55 14.52
CA GLU A 47 -17.67 10.73 14.14
C GLU A 47 -16.77 10.45 12.95
N LEU A 48 -16.08 9.29 12.95
CA LEU A 48 -15.28 8.84 11.82
C LEU A 48 -16.13 8.70 10.55
N GLN A 49 -17.29 8.03 10.66
CA GLN A 49 -18.18 7.84 9.50
C GLN A 49 -18.65 9.18 8.94
N ARG A 50 -19.05 10.13 9.79
CA ARG A 50 -19.43 11.48 9.33
C ARG A 50 -18.30 12.20 8.62
N ALA A 51 -17.06 12.08 9.10
CA ALA A 51 -15.93 12.70 8.44
C ALA A 51 -15.62 12.04 7.09
N ILE A 52 -15.71 10.72 7.01
CA ILE A 52 -15.60 9.96 5.77
C ILE A 52 -16.67 10.41 4.76
N ASP A 53 -17.94 10.47 5.18
CA ASP A 53 -19.06 10.84 4.32
C ASP A 53 -18.89 12.26 3.76
N ARG A 54 -18.50 13.22 4.60
CA ARG A 54 -18.21 14.60 4.16
C ARG A 54 -17.06 14.66 3.16
N GLY A 55 -15.99 13.89 3.37
CA GLY A 55 -14.89 13.80 2.42
C GLY A 55 -15.32 13.21 1.08
N LEU A 56 -16.14 12.17 1.10
CA LEU A 56 -16.69 11.55 -0.12
C LEU A 56 -17.67 12.49 -0.84
N GLU A 57 -18.53 13.23 -0.12
CA GLU A 57 -19.38 14.26 -0.71
C GLU A 57 -18.56 15.37 -1.38
N TRP A 58 -17.45 15.78 -0.73
CA TRP A 58 -16.55 16.76 -1.33
C TRP A 58 -15.92 16.22 -2.62
N LEU A 59 -15.42 14.99 -2.61
CA LEU A 59 -14.87 14.33 -3.81
C LEU A 59 -15.93 14.25 -4.91
N GLN A 60 -17.15 13.84 -4.61
CA GLN A 60 -18.25 13.81 -5.59
C GLN A 60 -18.51 15.18 -6.23
N LYS A 61 -18.57 16.25 -5.43
CA LYS A 61 -18.85 17.62 -5.89
C LYS A 61 -17.72 18.22 -6.73
N ASN A 62 -16.48 17.74 -6.52
CA ASN A 62 -15.27 18.28 -7.16
C ASN A 62 -14.72 17.37 -8.27
N GLN A 63 -15.50 16.38 -8.72
CA GLN A 63 -15.14 15.60 -9.89
C GLN A 63 -15.29 16.44 -11.17
N ASN A 64 -14.30 16.36 -12.06
CA ASN A 64 -14.42 16.93 -13.40
C ASN A 64 -15.50 16.21 -14.22
N SER A 65 -16.18 16.91 -15.11
CA SER A 65 -17.22 16.32 -15.98
C SER A 65 -16.73 15.16 -16.86
N ALA A 66 -15.41 15.06 -17.10
CA ALA A 66 -14.79 13.93 -17.79
C ALA A 66 -14.42 12.76 -16.85
N GLY A 67 -14.83 12.78 -15.57
CA GLY A 67 -14.73 11.68 -14.63
C GLY A 67 -13.44 11.64 -13.80
N TYR A 68 -12.55 12.60 -13.91
CA TYR A 68 -11.28 12.62 -13.15
C TYR A 68 -11.28 13.68 -12.04
N TRP A 69 -10.30 13.58 -11.14
CA TRP A 69 -9.94 14.60 -10.14
C TRP A 69 -8.55 15.15 -10.41
N SER A 70 -8.31 16.40 -9.96
CA SER A 70 -7.06 17.12 -10.15
C SER A 70 -6.74 17.36 -11.63
N THR A 71 -6.07 16.46 -12.29
CA THR A 71 -5.68 16.55 -13.69
C THR A 71 -5.90 15.26 -14.45
N ALA A 72 -6.24 15.36 -15.74
CA ALA A 72 -6.32 14.19 -16.62
C ALA A 72 -4.95 13.55 -16.89
N ASP A 73 -3.87 14.26 -16.66
CA ASP A 73 -2.50 13.80 -16.96
C ASP A 73 -2.04 12.66 -16.04
N TYR A 74 -2.59 12.59 -14.81
CA TYR A 74 -2.19 11.61 -13.80
C TYR A 74 -3.38 10.86 -13.21
N PRO A 75 -3.78 9.73 -13.81
CA PRO A 75 -4.89 8.90 -13.36
C PRO A 75 -4.80 8.45 -11.89
N ALA A 76 -3.63 8.51 -11.27
CA ALA A 76 -3.39 8.13 -9.89
C ALA A 76 -4.32 8.82 -8.87
N VAL A 77 -4.59 10.14 -9.04
CA VAL A 77 -5.48 10.87 -8.12
C VAL A 77 -6.92 10.36 -8.24
N THR A 78 -7.37 10.10 -9.47
CA THR A 78 -8.67 9.46 -9.72
C THR A 78 -8.74 8.06 -9.08
N ALA A 79 -7.69 7.27 -9.20
CA ALA A 79 -7.61 5.95 -8.59
C ALA A 79 -7.71 6.02 -7.06
N LEU A 80 -7.03 6.96 -6.42
CA LEU A 80 -7.11 7.17 -4.97
C LEU A 80 -8.52 7.59 -4.52
N ALA A 81 -9.19 8.50 -5.25
CA ALA A 81 -10.57 8.90 -4.94
C ALA A 81 -11.54 7.70 -5.04
N LEU A 82 -11.38 6.84 -6.04
CA LEU A 82 -12.18 5.62 -6.18
C LEU A 82 -11.86 4.59 -5.09
N THR A 83 -10.60 4.43 -4.71
CA THR A 83 -10.20 3.58 -3.58
C THR A 83 -10.79 4.09 -2.28
N ALA A 84 -10.81 5.41 -2.06
CA ALA A 84 -11.45 6.03 -0.90
C ALA A 84 -12.95 5.69 -0.83
N TRP A 85 -13.68 5.80 -1.95
CA TRP A 85 -15.09 5.43 -2.02
C TRP A 85 -15.30 3.93 -1.76
N CYS A 86 -14.52 3.06 -2.39
CA CYS A 86 -14.60 1.61 -2.15
C CYS A 86 -14.31 1.25 -0.70
N GLY A 87 -13.44 2.02 -0.07
CA GLY A 87 -13.04 1.88 1.32
C GLY A 87 -14.09 2.29 2.34
N ASN A 88 -15.18 2.99 1.98
CA ASN A 88 -16.18 3.46 2.93
C ASN A 88 -16.81 2.30 3.74
N PRO A 89 -16.70 2.29 5.08
CA PRO A 89 -17.27 1.23 5.92
C PRO A 89 -18.79 1.11 5.83
N ALA A 90 -19.50 2.23 5.61
CA ALA A 90 -20.95 2.23 5.47
C ALA A 90 -21.44 1.69 4.12
N ARG A 91 -20.55 1.46 3.15
CA ARG A 91 -20.93 0.92 1.83
C ARG A 91 -21.31 -0.55 1.95
N ALA A 92 -22.56 -0.86 1.59
CA ALA A 92 -23.01 -2.25 1.50
C ALA A 92 -22.27 -3.01 0.40
N ASN A 93 -21.95 -4.28 0.65
CA ASN A 93 -21.39 -5.15 -0.37
C ASN A 93 -22.41 -5.30 -1.53
N GLY A 94 -21.94 -5.11 -2.76
CA GLY A 94 -22.80 -5.18 -3.94
C GLY A 94 -23.67 -3.93 -4.19
N ALA A 95 -23.52 -2.86 -3.41
CA ALA A 95 -24.21 -1.61 -3.67
C ALA A 95 -23.91 -1.09 -5.08
N ALA A 96 -24.97 -0.55 -5.74
CA ALA A 96 -24.81 0.06 -7.04
C ALA A 96 -23.80 1.23 -6.98
N GLN A 97 -22.98 1.32 -8.03
CA GLN A 97 -22.04 2.43 -8.14
C GLN A 97 -22.81 3.71 -8.49
N PRO A 98 -22.60 4.80 -7.74
CA PRO A 98 -23.10 6.11 -8.17
C PRO A 98 -22.48 6.52 -9.51
N GLU A 99 -23.17 7.38 -10.25
CA GLU A 99 -22.72 7.85 -11.57
C GLU A 99 -21.30 8.44 -11.54
N TRP A 100 -20.98 9.27 -10.55
CA TRP A 100 -19.65 9.85 -10.41
C TRP A 100 -18.54 8.79 -10.24
N VAL A 101 -18.81 7.67 -9.55
CA VAL A 101 -17.88 6.55 -9.41
C VAL A 101 -17.74 5.81 -10.73
N ALA A 102 -18.84 5.55 -11.43
CA ALA A 102 -18.81 4.93 -12.76
C ALA A 102 -18.00 5.78 -13.76
N ASN A 103 -18.18 7.11 -13.75
CA ASN A 103 -17.40 8.04 -14.57
C ASN A 103 -15.90 7.99 -14.24
N GLY A 104 -15.53 7.87 -12.96
CA GLY A 104 -14.13 7.71 -12.54
C GLY A 104 -13.50 6.41 -13.07
N TYR A 105 -14.21 5.29 -12.97
CA TYR A 105 -13.72 4.02 -13.55
C TYR A 105 -13.64 4.08 -15.08
N ALA A 106 -14.63 4.69 -15.75
CA ALA A 106 -14.57 4.88 -17.20
C ALA A 106 -13.34 5.71 -17.62
N PHE A 107 -13.00 6.75 -16.84
CA PHE A 107 -11.76 7.50 -17.05
C PHE A 107 -10.51 6.65 -16.88
N LEU A 108 -10.40 5.82 -15.83
CA LEU A 108 -9.26 4.91 -15.64
C LEU A 108 -9.13 3.94 -16.81
N LEU A 109 -10.23 3.30 -17.21
CA LEU A 109 -10.25 2.33 -18.32
C LEU A 109 -9.88 2.96 -19.66
N LYS A 110 -10.29 4.22 -19.91
CA LYS A 110 -9.89 4.98 -21.11
C LYS A 110 -8.39 5.24 -21.17
N ASN A 111 -7.70 5.27 -20.05
CA ASN A 111 -6.25 5.46 -19.96
C ASN A 111 -5.47 4.13 -19.99
N ALA A 112 -6.13 2.99 -20.18
CA ALA A 112 -5.46 1.72 -20.41
C ALA A 112 -4.76 1.72 -21.78
N GLN A 113 -3.45 1.49 -21.78
CA GLN A 113 -2.59 1.56 -22.94
C GLN A 113 -2.41 0.19 -23.61
N PRO A 114 -2.01 0.14 -24.89
CA PRO A 114 -1.73 -1.12 -25.60
C PRO A 114 -0.62 -1.96 -24.95
N ASP A 115 0.34 -1.35 -24.25
CA ASP A 115 1.41 -2.04 -23.52
C ASP A 115 0.94 -2.67 -22.21
N GLY A 116 -0.30 -2.41 -21.81
CA GLY A 116 -0.94 -2.91 -20.62
C GLY A 116 -0.95 -1.93 -19.44
N GLY A 117 -0.17 -0.85 -19.49
CA GLY A 117 -0.17 0.18 -18.44
C GLY A 117 -1.47 0.98 -18.40
N ILE A 118 -1.71 1.67 -17.28
CA ILE A 118 -2.86 2.59 -17.12
C ILE A 118 -2.29 3.96 -16.76
N TYR A 119 -2.05 4.80 -17.79
CA TYR A 119 -1.42 6.11 -17.62
C TYR A 119 -1.77 7.04 -18.78
N ALA A 120 -1.62 8.35 -18.57
CA ALA A 120 -1.74 9.36 -19.62
C ALA A 120 -0.37 10.01 -19.92
N LYS A 121 0.24 10.70 -18.95
CA LYS A 121 1.58 11.31 -19.07
C LYS A 121 2.47 10.87 -17.92
N GLY A 122 3.68 10.40 -18.22
CA GLY A 122 4.70 10.09 -17.20
C GLY A 122 4.21 9.22 -16.03
N LEU A 123 5.02 9.05 -15.01
CA LEU A 123 4.70 8.29 -13.79
C LEU A 123 4.02 6.93 -14.09
N LEU A 124 4.52 6.22 -15.11
CA LEU A 124 3.84 5.07 -15.72
C LEU A 124 3.50 4.01 -14.68
N ASN A 125 4.48 3.63 -13.84
CA ASN A 125 4.30 2.65 -12.77
C ASN A 125 3.33 3.18 -11.70
N TYR A 126 3.53 4.41 -11.21
CA TYR A 126 2.72 4.98 -10.14
C TYR A 126 1.23 5.05 -10.52
N ASN A 127 0.94 5.58 -11.72
CA ASN A 127 -0.42 5.62 -12.25
C ASN A 127 -1.03 4.23 -12.41
N THR A 128 -0.28 3.29 -13.01
CA THR A 128 -0.76 1.93 -13.26
C THR A 128 -1.02 1.18 -11.96
N SER A 129 -0.10 1.24 -11.01
CA SER A 129 -0.22 0.52 -9.73
C SER A 129 -1.40 1.02 -8.90
N LEU A 130 -1.60 2.34 -8.79
CA LEU A 130 -2.76 2.90 -8.09
C LEU A 130 -4.07 2.61 -8.83
N ALA A 131 -4.09 2.67 -10.16
CA ALA A 131 -5.25 2.27 -10.95
C ALA A 131 -5.60 0.78 -10.73
N MET A 132 -4.60 -0.11 -10.67
CA MET A 132 -4.82 -1.51 -10.31
C MET A 132 -5.48 -1.64 -8.94
N MET A 133 -5.03 -0.90 -7.93
CA MET A 133 -5.63 -0.93 -6.59
C MET A 133 -7.08 -0.47 -6.59
N ALA A 134 -7.42 0.57 -7.35
CA ALA A 134 -8.81 1.01 -7.52
C ALA A 134 -9.67 -0.07 -8.19
N LEU A 135 -9.17 -0.71 -9.25
CA LEU A 135 -9.89 -1.78 -9.96
C LEU A 135 -10.08 -3.03 -9.08
N VAL A 136 -9.05 -3.40 -8.29
CA VAL A 136 -9.15 -4.50 -7.30
C VAL A 136 -10.21 -4.16 -6.24
N SER A 137 -10.21 -2.93 -5.73
CA SER A 137 -11.16 -2.49 -4.69
C SER A 137 -12.60 -2.47 -5.18
N ALA A 138 -12.82 -2.30 -6.49
CA ALA A 138 -14.15 -2.41 -7.11
C ALA A 138 -14.72 -3.82 -7.04
N ASN A 139 -13.86 -4.84 -6.99
CA ASN A 139 -14.21 -6.26 -6.94
C ASN A 139 -15.20 -6.66 -8.07
N ARG A 140 -14.88 -6.31 -9.32
CA ARG A 140 -15.72 -6.57 -10.51
C ARG A 140 -14.98 -7.46 -11.51
N ALA A 141 -15.61 -8.56 -11.89
CA ALA A 141 -15.00 -9.55 -12.79
C ALA A 141 -14.65 -8.98 -14.19
N GLU A 142 -15.42 -8.00 -14.68
CA GLU A 142 -15.15 -7.35 -15.96
C GLU A 142 -13.83 -6.55 -15.99
N TYR A 143 -13.23 -6.24 -14.84
CA TYR A 143 -11.94 -5.55 -14.77
C TYR A 143 -10.75 -6.52 -14.83
N GLU A 144 -10.97 -7.81 -14.66
CA GLU A 144 -9.89 -8.81 -14.64
C GLU A 144 -9.00 -8.80 -15.90
N PRO A 145 -9.50 -8.68 -17.13
CA PRO A 145 -8.64 -8.62 -18.31
C PRO A 145 -7.71 -7.40 -18.32
N VAL A 146 -8.16 -6.26 -17.80
CA VAL A 146 -7.32 -5.05 -17.67
C VAL A 146 -6.30 -5.25 -16.56
N LEU A 147 -6.71 -5.79 -15.41
CA LEU A 147 -5.82 -6.09 -14.29
C LEU A 147 -4.69 -7.04 -14.67
N ARG A 148 -4.96 -8.09 -15.45
CA ARG A 148 -3.94 -9.01 -15.95
C ARG A 148 -2.90 -8.32 -16.82
N ARG A 149 -3.33 -7.45 -17.75
CA ARG A 149 -2.40 -6.67 -18.58
C ARG A 149 -1.59 -5.67 -17.76
N ALA A 150 -2.25 -4.93 -16.85
CA ALA A 150 -1.60 -3.97 -15.97
C ALA A 150 -0.58 -4.63 -15.04
N ARG A 151 -0.91 -5.83 -14.51
CA ARG A 151 0.02 -6.65 -13.75
C ARG A 151 1.26 -7.02 -14.58
N ALA A 152 1.08 -7.55 -15.79
CA ALA A 152 2.18 -7.93 -16.68
C ALA A 152 3.05 -6.72 -17.03
N PHE A 153 2.46 -5.54 -17.24
CA PHE A 153 3.16 -4.28 -17.42
C PHE A 153 4.02 -3.94 -16.19
N THR A 154 3.43 -3.95 -14.99
CA THR A 154 4.12 -3.60 -13.75
C THR A 154 5.29 -4.55 -13.46
N VAL A 155 5.13 -5.85 -13.72
CA VAL A 155 6.23 -6.85 -13.58
C VAL A 155 7.41 -6.51 -14.51
N LYS A 156 7.15 -6.04 -15.73
CA LYS A 156 8.21 -5.64 -16.69
C LYS A 156 8.95 -4.37 -16.29
N MET A 157 8.38 -3.58 -15.35
CA MET A 157 9.00 -2.37 -14.84
C MET A 157 10.08 -2.64 -13.78
N GLN A 158 10.18 -3.87 -13.27
CA GLN A 158 11.21 -4.23 -12.30
C GLN A 158 12.59 -4.10 -12.94
N GLY A 159 13.51 -3.41 -12.27
CA GLY A 159 14.89 -3.26 -12.71
C GLY A 159 15.58 -4.62 -12.82
N ASP A 160 16.41 -4.77 -13.83
CA ASP A 160 17.18 -5.99 -14.07
C ASP A 160 17.94 -6.41 -12.79
N PHE A 161 17.89 -7.68 -12.49
CA PHE A 161 18.55 -8.25 -11.34
C PHE A 161 19.33 -9.50 -11.76
N ASP A 162 20.64 -9.42 -11.61
CA ASP A 162 21.56 -10.54 -11.64
C ASP A 162 22.24 -10.63 -10.27
N ALA A 163 22.09 -11.75 -9.57
CA ALA A 163 22.66 -11.93 -8.25
C ALA A 163 24.20 -11.80 -8.21
N LYS A 164 24.90 -11.99 -9.34
CA LYS A 164 26.35 -11.83 -9.46
C LYS A 164 26.78 -10.38 -9.52
N THR A 165 25.97 -9.52 -10.17
CA THR A 165 26.26 -8.10 -10.39
C THR A 165 25.43 -7.18 -9.49
N ALA A 166 24.54 -7.73 -8.67
CA ALA A 166 23.67 -6.95 -7.80
C ALA A 166 24.43 -6.05 -6.79
N ALA A 167 25.64 -6.46 -6.39
CA ALA A 167 26.51 -5.64 -5.55
C ALA A 167 27.02 -4.37 -6.25
N GLU A 168 27.08 -4.38 -7.57
CA GLU A 168 27.54 -3.26 -8.41
C GLU A 168 26.40 -2.30 -8.80
N ASN A 169 25.13 -2.80 -8.76
CA ASN A 169 23.95 -2.00 -9.07
C ASN A 169 22.95 -2.02 -7.90
N PRO A 170 23.02 -1.05 -6.97
CA PRO A 170 22.14 -1.01 -5.81
C PRO A 170 20.66 -0.72 -6.16
N PHE A 171 20.36 -0.28 -7.40
CA PHE A 171 18.99 -0.06 -7.88
C PHE A 171 18.34 -1.33 -8.46
N ALA A 172 19.09 -2.42 -8.61
CA ALA A 172 18.60 -3.66 -9.20
C ALA A 172 17.47 -4.28 -8.35
N GLY A 173 16.44 -4.78 -9.04
CA GLY A 173 15.30 -5.45 -8.42
C GLY A 173 14.20 -4.54 -7.89
N GLY A 174 14.42 -3.23 -7.79
CA GLY A 174 13.38 -2.25 -7.48
C GLY A 174 12.54 -1.88 -8.69
N VAL A 175 11.58 -0.99 -8.50
CA VAL A 175 10.73 -0.42 -9.57
C VAL A 175 10.83 1.10 -9.51
N GLY A 176 11.00 1.74 -10.67
CA GLY A 176 11.01 3.20 -10.80
C GLY A 176 9.73 3.73 -11.46
N TYR A 177 9.75 4.99 -11.85
CA TYR A 177 8.62 5.64 -12.53
C TYR A 177 8.31 5.05 -13.91
N GLY A 178 9.31 4.49 -14.58
CA GLY A 178 9.14 3.86 -15.90
C GLY A 178 9.13 4.81 -17.09
N ASP A 179 9.48 6.06 -16.86
CA ASP A 179 9.71 7.07 -17.91
C ASP A 179 11.22 7.26 -18.17
N LYS A 180 11.63 8.50 -18.36
CA LYS A 180 13.05 8.84 -18.60
C LYS A 180 13.96 8.55 -17.41
N ASN A 181 13.42 8.56 -16.19
CA ASN A 181 14.14 8.17 -14.98
C ASN A 181 14.02 6.66 -14.76
N LYS A 182 15.05 5.93 -15.13
CA LYS A 182 15.12 4.46 -15.04
C LYS A 182 15.50 3.95 -13.64
N ASN A 183 15.91 4.84 -12.72
CA ASN A 183 16.32 4.42 -11.39
C ASN A 183 15.11 4.01 -10.56
N SER A 184 15.25 2.90 -9.87
CA SER A 184 14.27 2.42 -8.89
C SER A 184 14.26 3.33 -7.66
N ASP A 185 13.09 3.53 -7.06
CA ASP A 185 12.95 4.19 -5.78
C ASP A 185 11.92 3.46 -4.89
N LEU A 186 11.97 3.74 -3.59
CA LEU A 186 11.16 3.01 -2.62
C LEU A 186 9.66 3.31 -2.76
N SER A 187 9.28 4.53 -3.09
CA SER A 187 7.87 4.90 -3.26
C SER A 187 7.24 4.17 -4.45
N ASN A 188 7.91 4.16 -5.60
CA ASN A 188 7.47 3.42 -6.79
C ASN A 188 7.53 1.91 -6.59
N THR A 189 8.54 1.40 -5.89
CA THR A 189 8.63 -0.03 -5.55
C THR A 189 7.47 -0.44 -4.65
N LEU A 190 7.14 0.34 -3.61
CA LEU A 190 6.02 0.04 -2.71
C LEU A 190 4.70 -0.09 -3.47
N VAL A 191 4.31 0.90 -4.29
CA VAL A 191 3.02 0.85 -4.99
C VAL A 191 2.94 -0.32 -5.99
N ALA A 192 4.07 -0.67 -6.61
CA ALA A 192 4.16 -1.86 -7.45
C ALA A 192 3.97 -3.15 -6.63
N LEU A 193 4.67 -3.29 -5.49
CA LEU A 193 4.54 -4.45 -4.60
C LEU A 193 3.11 -4.58 -4.07
N GLU A 194 2.47 -3.50 -3.64
CA GLU A 194 1.08 -3.48 -3.19
C GLU A 194 0.14 -4.01 -4.27
N ALA A 195 0.20 -3.43 -5.48
CA ALA A 195 -0.65 -3.83 -6.59
C ALA A 195 -0.43 -5.30 -7.00
N LEU A 196 0.83 -5.74 -7.06
CA LEU A 196 1.18 -7.12 -7.40
C LEU A 196 0.79 -8.11 -6.31
N TYR A 197 0.90 -7.76 -5.05
CA TYR A 197 0.44 -8.56 -3.92
C TYR A 197 -1.06 -8.80 -3.97
N HIS A 198 -1.87 -7.76 -4.12
CA HIS A 198 -3.32 -7.86 -4.14
C HIS A 198 -3.88 -8.52 -5.41
N THR A 199 -3.08 -8.61 -6.47
CA THR A 199 -3.43 -9.32 -7.72
C THR A 199 -2.76 -10.68 -7.87
N ARG A 200 -2.12 -11.23 -6.85
CA ARG A 200 -1.46 -12.56 -6.89
C ARG A 200 -2.39 -13.70 -7.33
N HIS A 201 -3.66 -13.63 -6.96
CA HIS A 201 -4.66 -14.62 -7.34
C HIS A 201 -4.82 -14.74 -8.87
N LEU A 202 -4.55 -13.68 -9.62
CA LEU A 202 -4.67 -13.68 -11.08
C LEU A 202 -3.60 -14.54 -11.79
N VAL A 203 -2.52 -14.92 -11.13
CA VAL A 203 -1.40 -15.70 -11.74
C VAL A 203 -1.21 -17.07 -11.12
N LYS A 204 -1.84 -17.39 -9.99
CA LYS A 204 -1.63 -18.66 -9.28
C LYS A 204 -2.12 -19.88 -10.05
N ASP A 205 -3.11 -19.72 -10.96
CA ASP A 205 -3.80 -20.82 -11.62
C ASP A 205 -3.62 -20.83 -13.14
N THR A 206 -2.71 -20.04 -13.69
CA THR A 206 -2.52 -19.93 -15.14
C THR A 206 -1.22 -20.56 -15.60
N ALA A 207 -1.31 -21.60 -16.44
CA ALA A 207 -0.19 -22.14 -17.22
C ALA A 207 0.23 -21.22 -18.40
N ALA A 208 -0.32 -20.01 -18.47
CA ALA A 208 -0.09 -19.09 -19.56
C ALA A 208 1.32 -18.46 -19.49
N ALA A 209 1.94 -18.27 -20.64
CA ALA A 209 3.25 -17.62 -20.78
C ALA A 209 3.32 -16.22 -20.16
N ASP A 210 2.17 -15.55 -19.98
CA ASP A 210 2.01 -14.24 -19.36
C ASP A 210 1.91 -14.28 -17.82
N ALA A 211 1.96 -15.46 -17.20
CA ALA A 211 1.89 -15.66 -15.75
C ALA A 211 3.22 -15.36 -15.02
N LYS A 212 4.15 -14.63 -15.65
CA LYS A 212 5.40 -14.24 -15.00
C LYS A 212 5.09 -13.33 -13.80
N ASP A 213 5.53 -13.75 -12.64
CA ASP A 213 5.44 -12.93 -11.42
C ASP A 213 6.69 -12.07 -11.22
N LEU A 214 6.60 -11.10 -10.31
CA LEU A 214 7.73 -10.30 -9.86
C LEU A 214 8.83 -11.21 -9.27
N ASN A 215 10.08 -10.83 -9.47
CA ASN A 215 11.17 -11.41 -8.69
C ASN A 215 11.17 -10.79 -7.28
N TRP A 216 10.42 -11.42 -6.36
CA TRP A 216 10.29 -10.94 -4.98
C TRP A 216 11.60 -10.91 -4.22
N SER A 217 12.52 -11.84 -4.50
CA SER A 217 13.86 -11.85 -3.89
C SER A 217 14.69 -10.65 -4.34
N ALA A 218 14.59 -10.27 -5.61
CA ALA A 218 15.22 -9.07 -6.14
C ALA A 218 14.64 -7.79 -5.50
N ALA A 219 13.32 -7.73 -5.33
CA ALA A 219 12.69 -6.61 -4.63
C ALA A 219 13.18 -6.49 -3.18
N ILE A 220 13.29 -7.61 -2.44
CA ILE A 220 13.86 -7.61 -1.08
C ILE A 220 15.31 -7.11 -1.09
N HIS A 221 16.11 -7.50 -2.10
CA HIS A 221 17.48 -6.99 -2.24
C HIS A 221 17.48 -5.47 -2.39
N PHE A 222 16.67 -4.91 -3.28
CA PHE A 222 16.54 -3.45 -3.45
C PHE A 222 16.12 -2.76 -2.14
N LEU A 223 15.14 -3.30 -1.42
CA LEU A 223 14.69 -2.75 -0.14
C LEU A 223 15.84 -2.66 0.89
N GLN A 224 16.71 -3.67 0.92
CA GLN A 224 17.91 -3.65 1.78
C GLN A 224 18.85 -2.51 1.43
N GLN A 225 18.99 -2.17 0.13
CA GLN A 225 19.85 -1.05 -0.31
C GLN A 225 19.27 0.33 0.06
N CYS A 226 18.00 0.40 0.45
CA CYS A 226 17.36 1.63 0.93
C CYS A 226 17.30 1.71 2.48
N GLN A 227 17.66 0.65 3.21
CA GLN A 227 17.57 0.62 4.67
C GLN A 227 18.89 1.02 5.33
N ASN A 228 18.84 1.87 6.35
CA ASN A 228 19.98 2.21 7.19
C ASN A 228 20.29 1.07 8.17
N LEU A 229 20.81 -0.03 7.64
CA LEU A 229 21.15 -1.22 8.43
C LEU A 229 22.45 -1.85 7.89
N PRO A 230 23.66 -1.41 8.37
CA PRO A 230 24.96 -1.80 7.81
C PRO A 230 25.22 -3.30 7.78
N GLY A 231 24.52 -4.09 8.62
CA GLY A 231 24.55 -5.56 8.57
C GLY A 231 24.06 -6.14 7.25
N TYR A 232 23.13 -5.44 6.57
CA TYR A 232 22.47 -5.85 5.33
C TYR A 232 22.75 -4.92 4.16
N ASN A 233 22.90 -3.61 4.41
CA ASN A 233 23.19 -2.59 3.41
C ASN A 233 24.67 -2.21 3.45
N LYS A 234 25.39 -2.44 2.35
CA LYS A 234 26.83 -2.16 2.24
C LYS A 234 27.14 -0.82 1.57
N GLN A 235 26.12 0.01 1.31
CA GLN A 235 26.34 1.35 0.78
C GLN A 235 27.16 2.20 1.75
N PRO A 236 28.06 3.09 1.23
CA PRO A 236 28.97 3.89 2.07
C PRO A 236 28.25 4.78 3.09
N TRP A 237 27.04 5.21 2.77
CA TRP A 237 26.23 6.09 3.60
C TRP A 237 25.46 5.36 4.72
N ALA A 238 25.25 4.03 4.56
CA ALA A 238 24.47 3.27 5.54
C ALA A 238 25.10 3.41 6.94
N SER A 239 24.24 3.71 7.92
CA SER A 239 24.66 4.08 9.26
C SER A 239 23.84 3.35 10.32
N ASP A 240 24.47 3.05 11.43
CA ASP A 240 23.86 2.50 12.64
C ASP A 240 23.73 3.54 13.76
N ASP A 241 23.92 4.84 13.42
CA ASP A 241 23.65 5.89 14.39
C ASP A 241 22.18 5.87 14.82
N PRO A 242 21.87 6.25 16.08
CA PRO A 242 20.53 6.10 16.62
C PRO A 242 19.40 6.83 15.86
N GLN A 243 19.72 7.90 15.13
CA GLN A 243 18.71 8.66 14.38
C GLN A 243 18.32 7.98 13.08
N ASN A 244 19.19 7.12 12.51
CA ASN A 244 19.02 6.53 11.20
C ASN A 244 18.81 5.02 11.24
N LYS A 245 19.42 4.33 12.21
CA LYS A 245 19.49 2.86 12.28
C LYS A 245 18.11 2.21 12.16
N GLY A 246 17.94 1.38 11.13
CA GLY A 246 16.73 0.62 10.87
C GLY A 246 15.72 1.32 9.96
N GLY A 247 15.74 2.66 9.88
CA GLY A 247 14.86 3.41 9.02
C GLY A 247 15.28 3.37 7.54
N PHE A 248 14.45 3.95 6.68
CA PHE A 248 14.62 3.91 5.23
C PHE A 248 14.81 5.29 4.61
N VAL A 249 15.55 5.30 3.50
CA VAL A 249 15.75 6.44 2.58
C VAL A 249 14.95 6.23 1.29
N TYR A 250 14.93 7.25 0.43
CA TYR A 250 14.14 7.24 -0.81
C TYR A 250 14.67 6.25 -1.85
N ASP A 251 15.96 6.27 -2.10
CA ASP A 251 16.65 5.36 -3.02
C ASP A 251 18.09 5.10 -2.54
N PRO A 252 18.81 4.13 -3.12
CA PRO A 252 20.16 3.77 -2.68
C PRO A 252 21.19 4.89 -2.78
N ALA A 253 20.93 5.97 -3.51
CA ALA A 253 21.85 7.08 -3.70
C ALA A 253 21.37 8.38 -3.03
N SER A 254 20.12 8.46 -2.56
CA SER A 254 19.58 9.71 -2.03
C SER A 254 18.51 9.53 -0.95
N SER A 255 18.44 10.52 -0.05
CA SER A 255 17.30 10.77 0.80
C SER A 255 16.59 12.05 0.37
N LYS A 256 15.28 12.14 0.66
CA LYS A 256 14.54 13.41 0.50
C LYS A 256 14.59 14.24 1.78
N ALA A 257 14.98 13.62 2.89
CA ALA A 257 15.32 14.32 4.14
C ALA A 257 16.76 14.87 4.05
N PRO A 258 17.06 15.97 4.77
CA PRO A 258 18.40 16.53 4.78
C PRO A 258 19.44 15.53 5.31
N ASP A 259 20.59 15.43 4.67
CA ASP A 259 21.68 14.56 5.09
C ASP A 259 22.18 14.88 6.51
N VAL A 260 22.73 13.88 7.17
CA VAL A 260 23.31 13.97 8.51
C VAL A 260 24.81 13.80 8.45
N LYS A 261 25.56 14.84 8.88
CA LYS A 261 27.00 14.71 9.09
C LYS A 261 27.26 14.14 10.47
N LEU A 262 27.80 12.94 10.51
CA LEU A 262 28.11 12.25 11.77
C LEU A 262 29.39 12.81 12.41
N PRO A 263 29.61 12.60 13.72
CA PRO A 263 30.84 13.00 14.42
C PRO A 263 32.11 12.42 13.79
N SER A 264 32.01 11.26 13.15
CA SER A 264 33.12 10.63 12.42
C SER A 264 33.49 11.34 11.12
N GLY A 265 32.76 12.38 10.72
CA GLY A 265 32.89 13.07 9.42
C GLY A 265 32.16 12.38 8.26
N LYS A 266 31.63 11.16 8.46
CA LYS A 266 30.80 10.44 7.49
C LYS A 266 29.48 11.20 7.25
N VAL A 267 29.05 11.26 6.00
CA VAL A 267 27.69 11.72 5.65
C VAL A 267 26.78 10.50 5.57
N ALA A 268 25.76 10.48 6.42
CA ALA A 268 24.72 9.48 6.38
C ALA A 268 23.48 10.03 5.66
N LEU A 269 22.88 9.25 4.80
CA LEU A 269 21.56 9.56 4.25
C LEU A 269 20.53 9.40 5.39
N ARG A 270 19.75 10.45 5.63
CA ARG A 270 18.79 10.45 6.74
C ARG A 270 17.57 9.58 6.45
N SER A 271 17.27 8.67 7.38
CA SER A 271 16.01 7.95 7.42
C SER A 271 14.84 8.91 7.71
N TYR A 272 13.65 8.63 7.14
CA TYR A 272 12.48 9.47 7.38
C TYR A 272 11.16 8.68 7.39
N GLY A 273 10.14 9.27 8.01
CA GLY A 273 8.91 8.58 8.41
C GLY A 273 8.19 7.85 7.29
N SER A 274 7.78 8.54 6.23
CA SER A 274 7.00 7.93 5.16
C SER A 274 7.75 6.78 4.47
N MET A 275 9.05 6.92 4.22
CA MET A 275 9.82 5.81 3.62
C MET A 275 10.07 4.67 4.60
N SER A 276 10.16 4.92 5.90
CA SER A 276 10.31 3.84 6.87
C SER A 276 9.02 3.01 6.99
N TYR A 277 7.84 3.63 6.95
CA TYR A 277 6.57 2.89 6.82
C TYR A 277 6.44 2.19 5.46
N ALA A 278 6.88 2.84 4.36
CA ALA A 278 6.92 2.23 3.03
C ALA A 278 7.80 0.97 3.00
N GLY A 279 8.98 1.02 3.62
CA GLY A 279 9.90 -0.13 3.72
C GLY A 279 9.32 -1.27 4.53
N LEU A 280 8.70 -0.98 5.69
CA LEU A 280 8.00 -1.98 6.50
C LEU A 280 6.89 -2.66 5.70
N LEU A 281 6.03 -1.88 5.05
CA LEU A 281 4.91 -2.38 4.26
C LEU A 281 5.40 -3.21 3.06
N SER A 282 6.47 -2.77 2.40
CA SER A 282 7.10 -3.49 1.30
C SER A 282 7.64 -4.85 1.73
N TYR A 283 8.28 -4.95 2.90
CA TYR A 283 8.72 -6.23 3.45
C TYR A 283 7.53 -7.16 3.73
N ILE A 284 6.41 -6.62 4.25
CA ILE A 284 5.21 -7.42 4.50
C ILE A 284 4.64 -7.96 3.18
N TYR A 285 4.52 -7.15 2.13
CA TYR A 285 4.03 -7.59 0.82
C TYR A 285 4.97 -8.61 0.16
N ALA A 286 6.26 -8.56 0.47
CA ALA A 286 7.25 -9.55 0.04
C ALA A 286 7.34 -10.79 0.96
N ASP A 287 6.37 -10.99 1.86
CA ASP A 287 6.28 -12.12 2.80
C ASP A 287 7.48 -12.26 3.75
N VAL A 288 8.20 -11.14 4.03
CA VAL A 288 9.28 -11.13 5.02
C VAL A 288 8.68 -11.24 6.42
N LYS A 289 9.15 -12.18 7.21
CA LYS A 289 8.60 -12.47 8.54
C LYS A 289 8.86 -11.32 9.53
N GLN A 290 7.93 -11.09 10.45
CA GLN A 290 8.10 -10.09 11.52
C GLN A 290 9.31 -10.37 12.42
N THR A 291 9.74 -11.62 12.50
CA THR A 291 10.94 -12.04 13.27
C THR A 291 12.25 -11.70 12.58
N ASP A 292 12.21 -11.31 11.29
CA ASP A 292 13.40 -10.93 10.52
C ASP A 292 14.07 -9.70 11.13
N PRO A 293 15.41 -9.70 11.29
CA PRO A 293 16.14 -8.56 11.86
C PRO A 293 15.91 -7.23 11.16
N ARG A 294 15.67 -7.23 9.85
CA ARG A 294 15.38 -6.02 9.05
C ARG A 294 14.03 -5.42 9.42
N VAL A 295 13.01 -6.27 9.59
CA VAL A 295 11.67 -5.86 10.03
C VAL A 295 11.71 -5.37 11.47
N LYS A 296 12.40 -6.06 12.36
CA LYS A 296 12.58 -5.61 13.75
C LYS A 296 13.26 -4.25 13.82
N ALA A 297 14.32 -4.04 13.03
CA ALA A 297 15.06 -2.78 13.02
C ALA A 297 14.19 -1.59 12.56
N VAL A 298 13.37 -1.75 11.53
CA VAL A 298 12.47 -0.66 11.09
C VAL A 298 11.36 -0.41 12.10
N LEU A 299 10.80 -1.42 12.74
CA LEU A 299 9.80 -1.24 13.80
C LEU A 299 10.39 -0.50 15.01
N GLU A 300 11.64 -0.79 15.39
CA GLU A 300 12.35 -0.07 16.44
C GLU A 300 12.56 1.41 16.07
N TRP A 301 13.00 1.69 14.83
CA TRP A 301 13.13 3.05 14.35
C TRP A 301 11.79 3.81 14.39
N LEU A 302 10.71 3.20 13.93
CA LEU A 302 9.37 3.79 13.92
C LEU A 302 8.85 4.09 15.34
N ARG A 303 9.14 3.24 16.31
CA ARG A 303 8.82 3.46 17.73
C ARG A 303 9.56 4.67 18.32
N GLY A 304 10.79 4.90 17.88
CA GLY A 304 11.61 6.03 18.31
C GLY A 304 11.29 7.35 17.60
N ASN A 305 10.60 7.29 16.46
CA ASN A 305 10.36 8.45 15.59
C ASN A 305 8.87 8.66 15.30
N PHE A 306 7.97 8.17 16.15
CA PHE A 306 6.53 8.39 15.97
C PHE A 306 6.17 9.85 16.19
N SER A 307 5.47 10.46 15.24
CA SER A 307 4.92 11.82 15.33
C SER A 307 3.60 11.92 14.56
N LEU A 308 2.68 12.74 15.03
CA LEU A 308 1.49 13.17 14.29
C LEU A 308 1.56 14.65 13.89
N GLU A 309 2.62 15.35 14.29
CA GLU A 309 2.81 16.77 13.96
C GLU A 309 3.64 16.93 12.68
N GLU A 310 4.42 15.93 12.34
CA GLU A 310 5.28 15.95 11.16
C GLU A 310 5.50 14.55 10.58
N ASN A 311 5.92 14.49 9.33
CA ASN A 311 6.58 13.34 8.74
C ASN A 311 8.04 13.34 9.24
N PRO A 312 8.43 12.48 10.20
CA PRO A 312 9.73 12.54 10.84
C PRO A 312 10.89 12.66 9.86
N GLY A 313 11.71 13.69 10.00
CA GLY A 313 12.79 14.02 9.09
C GLY A 313 12.41 14.89 7.89
N MET A 314 11.11 15.11 7.64
CA MET A 314 10.59 15.86 6.49
C MET A 314 9.70 17.07 6.89
N GLY A 315 9.38 17.23 8.18
CA GLY A 315 8.42 18.24 8.62
C GLY A 315 7.04 18.02 8.01
N ALA A 316 6.39 19.06 7.51
CA ALA A 316 5.07 18.97 6.90
C ALA A 316 5.07 18.38 5.47
N GLN A 317 6.22 18.03 4.90
CA GLN A 317 6.30 17.51 3.53
C GLN A 317 5.77 16.07 3.46
N GLY A 318 4.75 15.83 2.64
CA GLY A 318 4.16 14.50 2.47
C GLY A 318 3.50 13.98 3.75
N LEU A 319 2.86 14.85 4.53
CA LEU A 319 2.30 14.52 5.84
C LEU A 319 1.07 13.58 5.73
N TYR A 320 0.19 13.80 4.76
CA TYR A 320 -0.98 12.94 4.57
C TYR A 320 -0.63 11.59 3.93
N TYR A 321 0.32 11.58 3.03
CA TYR A 321 0.93 10.34 2.54
C TYR A 321 1.59 9.54 3.68
N TYR A 322 2.26 10.22 4.62
CA TYR A 322 2.82 9.60 5.81
C TYR A 322 1.74 8.98 6.70
N TYR A 323 0.61 9.66 6.96
CA TYR A 323 -0.50 9.09 7.75
C TYR A 323 -1.11 7.86 7.08
N GLU A 324 -1.29 7.90 5.76
CA GLU A 324 -1.79 6.75 5.00
C GLU A 324 -0.85 5.55 5.10
N LEU A 325 0.45 5.75 4.86
CA LEU A 325 1.45 4.69 4.94
C LEU A 325 1.60 4.14 6.36
N MET A 326 1.58 5.00 7.38
CA MET A 326 1.58 4.59 8.79
C MET A 326 0.39 3.65 9.06
N THR A 327 -0.80 4.06 8.68
CA THR A 327 -2.02 3.30 8.92
C THR A 327 -2.00 1.96 8.18
N LYS A 328 -1.61 1.94 6.91
CA LYS A 328 -1.45 0.70 6.13
C LYS A 328 -0.41 -0.24 6.77
N ALA A 329 0.76 0.28 7.10
CA ALA A 329 1.87 -0.53 7.61
C ALA A 329 1.58 -1.12 8.99
N LEU A 330 1.06 -0.32 9.93
CA LEU A 330 0.72 -0.79 11.26
C LEU A 330 -0.46 -1.77 11.25
N THR A 331 -1.44 -1.56 10.36
CA THR A 331 -2.55 -2.50 10.16
C THR A 331 -2.04 -3.82 9.58
N ALA A 332 -1.22 -3.78 8.54
CA ALA A 332 -0.66 -4.97 7.90
C ALA A 332 0.32 -5.73 8.82
N ALA A 333 1.04 -5.02 9.68
CA ALA A 333 1.89 -5.59 10.72
C ALA A 333 1.10 -6.12 11.94
N ASN A 334 -0.22 -5.99 11.92
CA ASN A 334 -1.12 -6.39 13.03
C ASN A 334 -0.72 -5.78 14.39
N VAL A 335 -0.33 -4.50 14.38
CA VAL A 335 0.01 -3.73 15.58
C VAL A 335 -1.27 -3.15 16.15
N ASP A 336 -1.70 -3.62 17.32
CA ASP A 336 -2.90 -3.09 17.99
C ASP A 336 -2.57 -1.80 18.75
N LYS A 337 -1.62 -1.85 19.66
CA LYS A 337 -1.08 -0.69 20.37
C LYS A 337 0.39 -0.50 20.02
N LEU A 338 0.79 0.72 19.77
CA LEU A 338 2.20 1.03 19.49
C LEU A 338 2.91 1.37 20.80
N GLU A 339 3.93 0.59 21.14
CA GLU A 339 4.83 0.87 22.25
C GLU A 339 5.98 1.74 21.73
N LEU A 340 6.06 2.96 22.22
CA LEU A 340 7.10 3.92 21.85
C LEU A 340 8.42 3.58 22.54
N ALA A 341 9.53 4.17 22.06
CA ALA A 341 10.86 3.94 22.64
C ALA A 341 10.98 4.42 24.11
N ASP A 342 10.14 5.35 24.54
CA ASP A 342 10.06 5.82 25.93
C ASP A 342 9.16 4.96 26.83
N GLY A 343 8.65 3.83 26.30
CA GLY A 343 7.81 2.86 27.02
C GLY A 343 6.32 3.21 27.04
N ARG A 344 5.90 4.35 26.51
CA ARG A 344 4.46 4.67 26.39
C ARG A 344 3.78 3.75 25.40
N LYS A 345 2.59 3.24 25.74
CA LYS A 345 1.72 2.50 24.83
C LYS A 345 0.60 3.41 24.37
N ILE A 346 0.54 3.65 23.06
CA ILE A 346 -0.45 4.54 22.45
C ILE A 346 -1.46 3.78 21.62
N ASP A 347 -2.67 4.31 21.55
CA ASP A 347 -3.69 3.91 20.59
C ASP A 347 -3.51 4.67 19.30
N TRP A 348 -2.57 4.22 18.49
CA TRP A 348 -2.21 4.91 17.26
C TRP A 348 -3.41 5.12 16.31
N ARG A 349 -4.38 4.19 16.29
CA ARG A 349 -5.59 4.34 15.46
C ARG A 349 -6.41 5.52 15.92
N ARG A 350 -6.67 5.61 17.22
CA ARG A 350 -7.42 6.71 17.80
C ARG A 350 -6.70 8.04 17.63
N ASP A 351 -5.39 8.05 17.85
CA ASP A 351 -4.58 9.27 17.77
C ASP A 351 -4.52 9.81 16.32
N VAL A 352 -4.26 8.95 15.31
CA VAL A 352 -4.30 9.34 13.89
C VAL A 352 -5.69 9.82 13.48
N ALA A 353 -6.73 9.11 13.89
CA ALA A 353 -8.10 9.48 13.56
C ALA A 353 -8.47 10.84 14.16
N MET A 354 -8.19 11.09 15.44
CA MET A 354 -8.43 12.37 16.09
C MET A 354 -7.66 13.51 15.40
N LYS A 355 -6.41 13.25 14.99
CA LYS A 355 -5.62 14.23 14.21
C LYS A 355 -6.31 14.58 12.91
N LEU A 356 -6.76 13.59 12.13
CA LEU A 356 -7.45 13.83 10.87
C LEU A 356 -8.82 14.49 11.05
N LEU A 357 -9.60 14.12 12.07
CA LEU A 357 -10.86 14.78 12.40
C LEU A 357 -10.65 16.28 12.66
N ASN A 358 -9.62 16.65 13.41
CA ASN A 358 -9.30 18.04 13.73
C ASN A 358 -8.77 18.83 12.52
N LEU A 359 -8.21 18.16 11.52
CA LEU A 359 -7.68 18.78 10.29
C LEU A 359 -8.73 18.93 9.18
N GLN A 360 -9.91 18.30 9.32
CA GLN A 360 -10.95 18.37 8.29
C GLN A 360 -11.47 19.82 8.13
N GLN A 361 -11.48 20.30 6.91
CA GLN A 361 -12.00 21.63 6.56
C GLN A 361 -13.54 21.69 6.69
N LYS A 362 -14.08 22.91 6.76
CA LYS A 362 -15.54 23.11 6.87
C LYS A 362 -16.32 22.54 5.71
N ASP A 363 -15.75 22.50 4.51
CA ASP A 363 -16.35 21.93 3.30
C ASP A 363 -16.24 20.40 3.21
N GLY A 364 -15.54 19.76 4.13
CA GLY A 364 -15.34 18.31 4.20
C GLY A 364 -14.01 17.82 3.62
N SER A 365 -13.23 18.69 2.99
CA SER A 365 -11.92 18.35 2.43
C SER A 365 -10.80 18.33 3.49
N TRP A 366 -9.62 17.91 3.05
CA TRP A 366 -8.35 18.09 3.74
C TRP A 366 -7.34 18.74 2.80
N LEU A 367 -6.40 19.46 3.38
CA LEU A 367 -5.37 20.19 2.66
C LEU A 367 -4.09 20.23 3.50
N ASN A 368 -2.93 20.13 2.85
CA ASN A 368 -1.64 20.45 3.46
C ASN A 368 -1.17 21.82 2.95
N ASP A 369 -0.72 22.67 3.86
CA ASP A 369 -0.13 23.97 3.47
C ASP A 369 1.20 23.80 2.72
N ASN A 370 1.86 22.66 2.87
CA ASN A 370 3.07 22.33 2.14
C ASN A 370 2.75 21.74 0.77
N ALA A 371 3.21 22.43 -0.30
CA ALA A 371 2.90 22.03 -1.69
C ALA A 371 3.73 20.84 -2.21
N ARG A 372 4.77 20.41 -1.48
CA ARG A 372 5.62 19.33 -1.95
C ARG A 372 4.83 18.02 -2.03
N TRP A 373 5.12 17.22 -3.04
CA TRP A 373 4.42 15.97 -3.33
C TRP A 373 2.93 16.16 -3.65
N TRP A 374 2.56 17.36 -4.14
CA TRP A 374 1.20 17.74 -4.54
C TRP A 374 0.19 17.78 -3.40
N GLU A 375 0.61 17.78 -2.15
CA GLU A 375 -0.32 17.86 -1.01
C GLU A 375 -1.01 19.23 -0.84
N LYS A 376 -0.79 20.17 -1.76
CA LYS A 376 -1.67 21.34 -1.96
C LYS A 376 -2.88 21.05 -2.85
N ASP A 377 -2.98 19.85 -3.40
CA ASP A 377 -4.16 19.41 -4.14
C ASP A 377 -5.17 18.78 -3.15
N PRO A 378 -6.32 19.42 -2.91
CA PRO A 378 -7.28 18.92 -1.94
C PRO A 378 -7.90 17.57 -2.35
N ALA A 379 -7.96 17.25 -3.66
CA ALA A 379 -8.46 15.94 -4.10
C ALA A 379 -7.54 14.81 -3.68
N LEU A 380 -6.23 14.99 -3.83
CA LEU A 380 -5.23 14.02 -3.38
C LEU A 380 -5.29 13.82 -1.87
N VAL A 381 -5.24 14.92 -1.12
CA VAL A 381 -5.16 14.89 0.34
C VAL A 381 -6.47 14.36 0.96
N THR A 382 -7.62 14.74 0.41
CA THR A 382 -8.92 14.21 0.85
C THR A 382 -9.01 12.71 0.61
N ALA A 383 -8.53 12.21 -0.54
CA ALA A 383 -8.51 10.77 -0.80
C ALA A 383 -7.63 10.03 0.22
N TYR A 384 -6.41 10.50 0.52
CA TYR A 384 -5.54 9.91 1.56
C TYR A 384 -6.22 9.91 2.94
N ALA A 385 -6.82 11.03 3.36
CA ALA A 385 -7.49 11.13 4.65
C ALA A 385 -8.69 10.17 4.75
N VAL A 386 -9.53 10.07 3.72
CA VAL A 386 -10.69 9.17 3.68
C VAL A 386 -10.24 7.69 3.70
N ILE A 387 -9.21 7.33 2.93
CA ILE A 387 -8.64 5.97 2.96
C ILE A 387 -8.17 5.63 4.37
N THR A 388 -7.40 6.53 4.98
CA THR A 388 -6.86 6.37 6.34
C THR A 388 -7.98 6.19 7.37
N LEU A 389 -8.95 7.10 7.41
CA LEU A 389 -10.09 7.03 8.34
C LEU A 389 -10.94 5.78 8.13
N SER A 390 -11.16 5.37 6.88
CA SER A 390 -11.91 4.14 6.55
C SER A 390 -11.21 2.87 7.03
N MET A 391 -9.87 2.82 6.94
CA MET A 391 -9.10 1.70 7.47
C MET A 391 -9.16 1.66 9.00
N ILE A 392 -9.01 2.81 9.65
CA ILE A 392 -9.09 2.91 11.13
C ILE A 392 -10.48 2.50 11.60
N HIS A 393 -11.55 3.01 10.99
CA HIS A 393 -12.94 2.69 11.36
C HIS A 393 -13.23 1.17 11.36
N ARG A 394 -12.61 0.41 10.45
CA ARG A 394 -12.75 -1.05 10.40
C ARG A 394 -11.92 -1.79 11.46
N GLY A 395 -10.93 -1.13 12.03
CA GLY A 395 -10.00 -1.72 13.00
C GLY A 395 -10.28 -1.38 14.46
N ILE A 396 -11.40 -0.67 14.73
CA ILE A 396 -11.83 -0.29 16.10
C ILE A 396 -13.18 -0.89 16.47
#